data_709d4ddbeae8b25ed2b880be8a4b0470
#
_entry.id   709d4ddbeae8b25ed2b880be8a4b0470
#
_cell.length_a   1.000
_cell.length_b   1.000
_cell.length_c   1.000
_cell.angle_alpha   90.00
_cell.angle_beta   90.00
_cell.angle_gamma   90.00
#
_symmetry.space_group_name_H-M   'P 1'
#
loop_
_entity.id
_entity.type
_entity.pdbx_description
1 polymer ?
#
loop_
_entity_poly.entity_id
_entity_poly.type
_entity_poly.pdbx_seq_one_letter_code
_entity_poly.pdbx_strand_id
1 'polypeptide(L)'
;KLINPRTDGIVLPILHLNGYKIANPTILSRISDEELHEFFHGMGYEPYEFVAGFDNEDHLSIHRRFAELFETVFDEICDIKAAAQTDDMTRPFYPMIIFRTPKGWTCPKFIDGKKTEGSWRSHQVPLASARDTEAHFEVLKNWLESYKPEELFDENGAVKPEVTAFMPTGELRIGENPNANGGRIREELKLPKLEDYEVKEVAEYGHGWGQLEATRRLGVYTSDIIKNNPRDFRIFGPDETASNRLQAAYDVTNKQWDAGYLSSQVDEHMAVTGQVTEQLSEHQMEGFLEAYLLTGRHGIWSSYESFVHVIDSMLNQHAKWLEATVREIPWRKPISSMNLLVSSHVWRQDHNGFSHQDPGVTSVLLNKCFNNDHVIGIYFPVDSNMLLAVAEKCYKSTNKINAIIAGKQPAATWLTLDEARAELEKGAAEWKWASNVKSNDEAQIVLAATGDVPTQEIMAAA
;
A
#
# COMPACT_ATOMS: atom_id res chain seq x y z
N LYS A 1 -14.07 -1.75 10.39
CA LYS A 1 -13.74 -1.10 11.71
C LYS A 1 -12.72 0.04 11.56
N LEU A 2 -12.02 0.11 10.43
CA LEU A 2 -11.08 1.19 10.09
C LEU A 2 -11.58 2.07 8.94
N ILE A 3 -12.67 1.70 8.29
CA ILE A 3 -13.28 2.46 7.20
C ILE A 3 -14.51 3.16 7.72
N ASN A 4 -14.57 4.47 7.55
CA ASN A 4 -15.69 5.29 7.95
C ASN A 4 -16.51 5.68 6.71
N PRO A 5 -17.78 5.27 6.60
CA PRO A 5 -18.59 5.55 5.40
C PRO A 5 -18.86 7.05 5.18
N ARG A 6 -18.64 7.88 6.22
CA ARG A 6 -18.78 9.34 6.13
C ARG A 6 -17.64 10.00 5.38
N THR A 7 -16.40 9.51 5.55
CA THR A 7 -15.18 10.15 5.05
C THR A 7 -14.44 9.33 4.01
N ASP A 8 -14.51 7.99 4.10
CA ASP A 8 -13.65 7.09 3.34
C ASP A 8 -14.39 6.38 2.20
N GLY A 9 -15.74 6.35 2.23
CA GLY A 9 -16.56 5.61 1.29
C GLY A 9 -16.88 4.19 1.75
N ILE A 10 -17.43 3.39 0.84
CA ILE A 10 -17.84 2.00 1.10
C ILE A 10 -17.25 1.10 0.02
N VAL A 11 -16.70 -0.03 0.43
CA VAL A 11 -16.21 -1.10 -0.44
C VAL A 11 -17.24 -2.22 -0.44
N LEU A 12 -17.66 -2.68 -1.62
CA LEU A 12 -18.46 -3.88 -1.82
C LEU A 12 -17.55 -5.06 -2.13
N PRO A 13 -17.27 -5.97 -1.18
CA PRO A 13 -16.55 -7.19 -1.48
C PRO A 13 -17.41 -8.16 -2.29
N ILE A 14 -16.84 -8.77 -3.31
CA ILE A 14 -17.44 -9.88 -4.05
C ILE A 14 -16.51 -11.08 -3.90
N LEU A 15 -16.90 -12.05 -3.07
CA LEU A 15 -16.18 -13.30 -2.90
C LEU A 15 -16.56 -14.26 -4.04
N HIS A 16 -15.71 -14.41 -5.04
CA HIS A 16 -15.91 -15.41 -6.08
C HIS A 16 -15.51 -16.80 -5.60
N LEU A 17 -16.48 -17.56 -5.14
CA LEU A 17 -16.31 -18.88 -4.54
C LEU A 17 -16.52 -19.99 -5.59
N ASN A 18 -15.46 -20.31 -6.36
CA ASN A 18 -15.51 -21.33 -7.42
C ASN A 18 -15.13 -22.74 -6.95
N GLY A 19 -14.81 -22.93 -5.69
CA GLY A 19 -14.58 -24.23 -5.06
C GLY A 19 -13.13 -24.69 -5.02
N TYR A 20 -12.23 -24.14 -5.83
CA TYR A 20 -10.86 -24.67 -5.95
C TYR A 20 -9.80 -23.58 -5.99
N LYS A 21 -8.63 -23.89 -5.42
CA LYS A 21 -7.35 -23.21 -5.65
C LYS A 21 -6.75 -23.70 -6.98
N ILE A 22 -5.42 -23.83 -7.05
CA ILE A 22 -4.71 -24.37 -8.22
C ILE A 22 -5.01 -25.85 -8.46
N ALA A 23 -4.92 -26.68 -7.39
CA ALA A 23 -5.09 -28.11 -7.47
C ALA A 23 -6.00 -28.68 -6.36
N ASN A 24 -6.31 -27.91 -5.34
CA ASN A 24 -7.05 -28.35 -4.17
C ASN A 24 -8.29 -27.48 -3.93
N PRO A 25 -9.32 -28.02 -3.24
CA PRO A 25 -10.46 -27.22 -2.80
C PRO A 25 -10.04 -26.08 -1.87
N THR A 26 -10.84 -25.02 -1.83
CA THR A 26 -10.72 -23.97 -0.83
C THR A 26 -11.46 -24.37 0.45
N ILE A 27 -11.01 -23.89 1.61
CA ILE A 27 -11.67 -24.17 2.89
C ILE A 27 -13.10 -23.60 2.86
N LEU A 28 -13.27 -22.35 2.44
CA LEU A 28 -14.58 -21.67 2.39
C LEU A 28 -15.61 -22.38 1.49
N SER A 29 -15.19 -23.24 0.54
CA SER A 29 -16.12 -24.03 -0.27
C SER A 29 -16.50 -25.37 0.36
N ARG A 30 -15.99 -25.68 1.55
CA ARG A 30 -16.18 -26.95 2.25
C ARG A 30 -16.87 -26.82 3.60
N ILE A 31 -17.15 -25.58 4.02
CA ILE A 31 -18.04 -25.29 5.17
C ILE A 31 -19.48 -25.12 4.66
N SER A 32 -20.46 -25.21 5.57
CA SER A 32 -21.86 -25.01 5.20
C SER A 32 -22.15 -23.54 4.84
N ASP A 33 -23.28 -23.32 4.17
CA ASP A 33 -23.68 -21.94 3.82
C ASP A 33 -24.00 -21.13 5.08
N GLU A 34 -24.61 -21.74 6.09
CA GLU A 34 -24.85 -21.14 7.38
C GLU A 34 -23.55 -20.72 8.07
N GLU A 35 -22.55 -21.62 8.12
CA GLU A 35 -21.25 -21.33 8.73
C GLU A 35 -20.52 -20.22 7.99
N LEU A 36 -20.62 -20.19 6.67
CA LEU A 36 -20.02 -19.14 5.85
C LEU A 36 -20.70 -17.78 6.07
N HIS A 37 -22.03 -17.77 6.17
CA HIS A 37 -22.79 -16.58 6.48
C HIS A 37 -22.42 -16.02 7.87
N GLU A 38 -22.45 -16.87 8.91
CA GLU A 38 -22.08 -16.49 10.28
C GLU A 38 -20.66 -15.96 10.37
N PHE A 39 -19.72 -16.56 9.63
CA PHE A 39 -18.33 -16.12 9.57
C PHE A 39 -18.20 -14.67 9.09
N PHE A 40 -18.82 -14.32 7.98
CA PHE A 40 -18.76 -12.95 7.45
C PHE A 40 -19.62 -11.97 8.24
N HIS A 41 -20.78 -12.42 8.74
CA HIS A 41 -21.62 -11.60 9.60
C HIS A 41 -20.89 -11.21 10.89
N GLY A 42 -20.19 -12.14 11.54
CA GLY A 42 -19.34 -11.88 12.70
C GLY A 42 -18.21 -10.87 12.42
N MET A 43 -17.77 -10.73 11.15
CA MET A 43 -16.80 -9.73 10.72
C MET A 43 -17.43 -8.35 10.43
N GLY A 44 -18.75 -8.24 10.45
CA GLY A 44 -19.50 -6.99 10.22
C GLY A 44 -19.97 -6.80 8.79
N TYR A 45 -20.15 -7.91 8.04
CA TYR A 45 -20.76 -7.91 6.72
C TYR A 45 -22.17 -8.49 6.74
N GLU A 46 -23.01 -8.06 5.81
CA GLU A 46 -24.26 -8.72 5.44
C GLU A 46 -24.04 -9.49 4.12
N PRO A 47 -23.91 -10.82 4.17
CA PRO A 47 -23.62 -11.61 2.98
C PRO A 47 -24.88 -11.88 2.15
N TYR A 48 -24.81 -11.61 0.85
CA TYR A 48 -25.79 -11.96 -0.15
C TYR A 48 -25.24 -13.10 -1.02
N GLU A 49 -25.98 -14.20 -1.13
CA GLU A 49 -25.56 -15.31 -2.00
C GLU A 49 -26.09 -15.15 -3.42
N PHE A 50 -25.18 -15.41 -4.38
CA PHE A 50 -25.53 -15.56 -5.79
C PHE A 50 -24.89 -16.81 -6.37
N VAL A 51 -25.71 -17.72 -6.88
CA VAL A 51 -25.30 -19.00 -7.45
C VAL A 51 -25.63 -19.04 -8.92
N ALA A 52 -24.65 -19.41 -9.77
CA ALA A 52 -24.83 -19.50 -11.22
C ALA A 52 -23.95 -20.61 -11.84
N GLY A 53 -24.37 -21.13 -12.97
CA GLY A 53 -23.58 -22.06 -13.80
C GLY A 53 -23.53 -23.51 -13.34
N PHE A 54 -24.28 -23.91 -12.31
CA PHE A 54 -24.37 -25.30 -11.86
C PHE A 54 -25.52 -26.08 -12.51
N ASP A 55 -26.44 -25.39 -13.10
CA ASP A 55 -27.59 -25.92 -13.82
C ASP A 55 -27.59 -25.45 -15.30
N ASN A 56 -28.67 -25.68 -16.00
CA ASN A 56 -28.83 -25.27 -17.39
C ASN A 56 -29.65 -23.96 -17.48
N GLU A 57 -29.57 -23.09 -16.48
CA GLU A 57 -30.23 -21.79 -16.53
C GLU A 57 -29.70 -20.95 -17.71
N ASP A 58 -30.59 -20.27 -18.36
CA ASP A 58 -30.27 -19.35 -19.46
C ASP A 58 -29.40 -18.17 -18.95
N HIS A 59 -28.36 -17.85 -19.71
CA HIS A 59 -27.43 -16.77 -19.33
C HIS A 59 -28.12 -15.42 -19.13
N LEU A 60 -29.13 -15.09 -19.92
CA LEU A 60 -29.87 -13.84 -19.77
C LEU A 60 -30.64 -13.80 -18.44
N SER A 61 -31.21 -14.93 -18.03
CA SER A 61 -31.85 -15.08 -16.72
C SER A 61 -30.84 -14.87 -15.58
N ILE A 62 -29.65 -15.46 -15.67
CA ILE A 62 -28.57 -15.26 -14.70
C ILE A 62 -28.19 -13.78 -14.60
N HIS A 63 -28.00 -13.09 -15.72
CA HIS A 63 -27.66 -11.68 -15.74
C HIS A 63 -28.74 -10.80 -15.10
N ARG A 64 -30.02 -11.10 -15.35
CA ARG A 64 -31.14 -10.36 -14.74
C ARG A 64 -31.15 -10.54 -13.23
N ARG A 65 -31.04 -11.76 -12.72
CA ARG A 65 -30.99 -12.02 -11.28
C ARG A 65 -29.79 -11.34 -10.62
N PHE A 66 -28.64 -11.32 -11.31
CA PHE A 66 -27.47 -10.62 -10.77
C PHE A 66 -27.65 -9.11 -10.75
N ALA A 67 -28.28 -8.53 -11.77
CA ALA A 67 -28.61 -7.10 -11.81
C ALA A 67 -29.56 -6.72 -10.68
N GLU A 68 -30.62 -7.50 -10.46
CA GLU A 68 -31.59 -7.29 -9.36
C GLU A 68 -30.89 -7.35 -7.99
N LEU A 69 -30.02 -8.33 -7.77
CA LEU A 69 -29.21 -8.41 -6.55
C LEU A 69 -28.31 -7.20 -6.39
N PHE A 70 -27.65 -6.79 -7.49
CA PHE A 70 -26.73 -5.66 -7.47
C PHE A 70 -27.44 -4.33 -7.16
N GLU A 71 -28.64 -4.13 -7.69
CA GLU A 71 -29.50 -2.97 -7.36
C GLU A 71 -29.85 -2.96 -5.87
N THR A 72 -30.28 -4.11 -5.31
CA THR A 72 -30.58 -4.24 -3.87
C THR A 72 -29.38 -3.85 -3.00
N VAL A 73 -28.22 -4.39 -3.32
CA VAL A 73 -26.96 -4.11 -2.59
C VAL A 73 -26.52 -2.66 -2.75
N PHE A 74 -26.72 -2.08 -3.94
CA PHE A 74 -26.40 -0.68 -4.21
C PHE A 74 -27.28 0.28 -3.41
N ASP A 75 -28.58 0.00 -3.34
CA ASP A 75 -29.55 0.79 -2.54
C ASP A 75 -29.15 0.75 -1.05
N GLU A 76 -28.78 -0.41 -0.52
CA GLU A 76 -28.27 -0.53 0.86
C GLU A 76 -27.00 0.30 1.09
N ILE A 77 -26.06 0.30 0.15
CA ILE A 77 -24.88 1.17 0.21
C ILE A 77 -25.26 2.65 0.23
N CYS A 78 -26.25 3.04 -0.55
CA CYS A 78 -26.76 4.41 -0.56
C CYS A 78 -27.39 4.79 0.79
N ASP A 79 -28.15 3.90 1.39
CA ASP A 79 -28.77 4.09 2.71
C ASP A 79 -27.70 4.21 3.81
N ILE A 80 -26.69 3.36 3.81
CA ILE A 80 -25.54 3.44 4.73
C ILE A 80 -24.84 4.80 4.59
N LYS A 81 -24.60 5.24 3.36
CA LYS A 81 -23.96 6.55 3.10
C LYS A 81 -24.83 7.71 3.57
N ALA A 82 -26.13 7.64 3.37
CA ALA A 82 -27.08 8.65 3.86
C ALA A 82 -27.11 8.69 5.38
N ALA A 83 -27.21 7.54 6.03
CA ALA A 83 -27.18 7.41 7.49
C ALA A 83 -25.86 7.95 8.08
N ALA A 84 -24.74 7.70 7.44
CA ALA A 84 -23.42 8.18 7.88
C ALA A 84 -23.29 9.72 7.92
N GLN A 85 -24.15 10.47 7.25
CA GLN A 85 -24.18 11.93 7.33
C GLN A 85 -24.93 12.45 8.57
N THR A 86 -25.60 11.59 9.30
CA THR A 86 -26.28 11.94 10.55
C THR A 86 -25.33 11.83 11.75
N ASP A 87 -25.66 12.51 12.87
CA ASP A 87 -24.84 12.45 14.09
C ASP A 87 -25.12 11.20 14.94
N ASP A 88 -26.18 10.47 14.63
CA ASP A 88 -26.61 9.25 15.34
C ASP A 88 -26.41 8.01 14.45
N MET A 89 -25.18 7.79 13.99
CA MET A 89 -24.87 6.64 13.16
C MET A 89 -24.48 5.43 14.02
N THR A 90 -25.32 4.40 13.97
CA THR A 90 -24.90 3.07 14.42
C THR A 90 -23.99 2.44 13.36
N ARG A 91 -22.92 1.77 13.79
CA ARG A 91 -22.04 1.04 12.87
C ARG A 91 -22.84 0.06 12.01
N PRO A 92 -22.84 0.19 10.68
CA PRO A 92 -23.61 -0.69 9.82
C PRO A 92 -22.92 -2.07 9.67
N PHE A 93 -23.70 -3.07 9.27
CA PHE A 93 -23.17 -4.21 8.54
C PHE A 93 -23.03 -3.80 7.07
N TYR A 94 -21.87 -4.07 6.48
CA TYR A 94 -21.64 -3.71 5.08
C TYR A 94 -22.05 -4.85 4.17
N PRO A 95 -22.78 -4.60 3.07
CA PRO A 95 -23.14 -5.66 2.15
C PRO A 95 -21.89 -6.28 1.50
N MET A 96 -21.93 -7.58 1.27
CA MET A 96 -20.99 -8.31 0.45
C MET A 96 -21.70 -9.38 -0.36
N ILE A 97 -21.14 -9.76 -1.52
CA ILE A 97 -21.71 -10.81 -2.36
C ILE A 97 -20.84 -12.05 -2.30
N ILE A 98 -21.43 -13.20 -1.98
CA ILE A 98 -20.82 -14.53 -2.14
C ILE A 98 -21.25 -15.06 -3.51
N PHE A 99 -20.36 -14.97 -4.48
CA PHE A 99 -20.62 -15.32 -5.87
C PHE A 99 -20.10 -16.72 -6.17
N ARG A 100 -21.02 -17.69 -6.27
CA ARG A 100 -20.70 -19.10 -6.50
C ARG A 100 -20.87 -19.47 -7.97
N THR A 101 -19.78 -19.99 -8.58
CA THR A 101 -19.82 -20.57 -9.94
C THR A 101 -18.95 -21.81 -9.99
N PRO A 102 -19.13 -22.71 -10.97
CA PRO A 102 -18.15 -23.75 -11.23
C PRO A 102 -16.81 -23.13 -11.62
N LYS A 103 -15.69 -23.68 -11.12
CA LYS A 103 -14.38 -23.25 -11.60
C LYS A 103 -14.23 -23.55 -13.09
N GLY A 104 -13.78 -22.54 -13.86
CA GLY A 104 -13.71 -22.65 -15.32
C GLY A 104 -15.09 -22.64 -16.00
N TRP A 105 -16.08 -22.03 -15.38
CA TRP A 105 -17.42 -21.87 -15.96
C TRP A 105 -17.33 -21.41 -17.40
N THR A 106 -18.11 -22.04 -18.27
CA THR A 106 -18.14 -21.93 -19.74
C THR A 106 -17.00 -22.62 -20.50
N CYS A 107 -15.99 -23.20 -19.83
CA CYS A 107 -15.02 -24.04 -20.52
C CYS A 107 -15.63 -25.42 -20.87
N PRO A 108 -14.98 -26.24 -21.73
CA PRO A 108 -15.43 -27.59 -22.01
C PRO A 108 -15.64 -28.42 -20.75
N LYS A 109 -16.80 -29.04 -20.59
CA LYS A 109 -17.12 -29.83 -19.39
C LYS A 109 -16.17 -31.00 -19.19
N PHE A 110 -15.71 -31.60 -20.28
CA PHE A 110 -14.76 -32.72 -20.28
C PHE A 110 -13.73 -32.54 -21.39
N ILE A 111 -12.48 -32.89 -21.09
CA ILE A 111 -11.37 -32.98 -22.04
C ILE A 111 -10.67 -34.32 -21.77
N ASP A 112 -10.44 -35.12 -22.82
CA ASP A 112 -9.90 -36.49 -22.73
C ASP A 112 -10.62 -37.38 -21.71
N GLY A 113 -11.94 -37.24 -21.65
CA GLY A 113 -12.79 -37.98 -20.71
C GLY A 113 -12.67 -37.55 -19.24
N LYS A 114 -11.89 -36.50 -18.94
CA LYS A 114 -11.72 -35.97 -17.58
C LYS A 114 -12.54 -34.72 -17.38
N LYS A 115 -13.25 -34.65 -16.25
CA LYS A 115 -14.01 -33.45 -15.87
C LYS A 115 -13.09 -32.25 -15.78
N THR A 116 -13.40 -31.17 -16.53
CA THR A 116 -12.65 -29.91 -16.56
C THR A 116 -13.43 -28.79 -15.87
N GLU A 117 -14.60 -28.43 -16.41
CA GLU A 117 -15.46 -27.45 -15.73
C GLU A 117 -15.88 -27.94 -14.34
N GLY A 118 -15.86 -27.06 -13.35
CA GLY A 118 -16.18 -27.38 -11.95
C GLY A 118 -15.13 -28.27 -11.28
N SER A 119 -13.89 -28.27 -11.78
CA SER A 119 -12.77 -28.97 -11.17
C SER A 119 -11.48 -28.14 -11.23
N TRP A 120 -10.48 -28.55 -10.43
CA TRP A 120 -9.16 -27.95 -10.42
C TRP A 120 -8.44 -28.00 -11.78
N ARG A 121 -8.83 -28.94 -12.68
CA ARG A 121 -8.21 -29.08 -14.01
C ARG A 121 -8.42 -27.87 -14.92
N SER A 122 -9.49 -27.11 -14.74
CA SER A 122 -9.71 -25.88 -15.49
C SER A 122 -8.67 -24.76 -15.19
N HIS A 123 -7.94 -24.86 -14.07
CA HIS A 123 -6.82 -23.96 -13.76
C HIS A 123 -5.56 -24.29 -14.56
N GLN A 124 -5.32 -25.58 -14.80
CA GLN A 124 -4.10 -26.06 -15.45
C GLN A 124 -4.37 -26.19 -16.94
N VAL A 125 -3.79 -25.37 -17.76
CA VAL A 125 -3.90 -25.27 -19.22
C VAL A 125 -4.49 -26.58 -19.86
N PRO A 126 -5.82 -26.76 -19.86
CA PRO A 126 -6.41 -28.08 -20.15
C PRO A 126 -6.26 -28.51 -21.60
N LEU A 127 -5.96 -27.58 -22.52
CA LEU A 127 -5.72 -27.79 -23.94
C LEU A 127 -4.26 -27.41 -24.32
N ALA A 128 -3.29 -27.70 -23.46
CA ALA A 128 -1.88 -27.37 -23.69
C ALA A 128 -1.34 -27.93 -25.03
N SER A 129 -1.87 -29.06 -25.47
CA SER A 129 -1.46 -29.73 -26.72
C SER A 129 -2.21 -29.25 -27.95
N ALA A 130 -2.99 -28.17 -27.89
CA ALA A 130 -3.76 -27.68 -29.03
C ALA A 130 -2.90 -27.29 -30.25
N ARG A 131 -1.62 -27.01 -30.05
CA ARG A 131 -0.67 -26.77 -31.18
C ARG A 131 -0.23 -28.04 -31.89
N ASP A 132 -0.21 -29.17 -31.18
CA ASP A 132 0.39 -30.40 -31.64
C ASP A 132 -0.64 -31.50 -31.94
N THR A 133 -1.90 -31.32 -31.48
CA THR A 133 -2.96 -32.30 -31.56
C THR A 133 -4.22 -31.69 -32.14
N GLU A 134 -4.62 -32.15 -33.33
CA GLU A 134 -5.81 -31.67 -34.03
C GLU A 134 -7.08 -31.80 -33.16
N ALA A 135 -7.21 -32.89 -32.39
CA ALA A 135 -8.36 -33.08 -31.50
C ALA A 135 -8.49 -31.98 -30.45
N HIS A 136 -7.38 -31.57 -29.84
CA HIS A 136 -7.38 -30.45 -28.86
C HIS A 136 -7.58 -29.10 -29.55
N PHE A 137 -7.04 -28.92 -30.75
CA PHE A 137 -7.27 -27.71 -31.54
C PHE A 137 -8.76 -27.53 -31.86
N GLU A 138 -9.44 -28.57 -32.33
CA GLU A 138 -10.86 -28.51 -32.60
C GLU A 138 -11.71 -28.25 -31.35
N VAL A 139 -11.36 -28.82 -30.20
CA VAL A 139 -12.02 -28.50 -28.93
C VAL A 139 -11.84 -27.02 -28.56
N LEU A 140 -10.62 -26.47 -28.70
CA LEU A 140 -10.32 -25.07 -28.44
C LEU A 140 -11.10 -24.16 -29.38
N LYS A 141 -11.10 -24.46 -30.67
CA LYS A 141 -11.82 -23.72 -31.71
C LYS A 141 -13.31 -23.67 -31.38
N ASN A 142 -13.94 -24.83 -31.17
CA ASN A 142 -15.36 -24.91 -30.84
C ASN A 142 -15.71 -24.16 -29.55
N TRP A 143 -14.80 -24.17 -28.54
CA TRP A 143 -14.99 -23.41 -27.31
C TRP A 143 -14.97 -21.92 -27.58
N LEU A 144 -13.99 -21.39 -28.34
CA LEU A 144 -13.89 -19.98 -28.66
C LEU A 144 -15.07 -19.53 -29.57
N GLU A 145 -15.45 -20.35 -30.55
CA GLU A 145 -16.60 -20.07 -31.41
C GLU A 145 -17.93 -20.06 -30.64
N SER A 146 -18.04 -20.80 -29.52
CA SER A 146 -19.25 -20.79 -28.69
C SER A 146 -19.57 -19.42 -28.08
N TYR A 147 -18.56 -18.52 -27.96
CA TYR A 147 -18.75 -17.14 -27.54
C TYR A 147 -19.23 -16.19 -28.64
N LYS A 148 -19.37 -16.69 -29.90
CA LYS A 148 -19.86 -15.96 -31.05
C LYS A 148 -19.16 -14.61 -31.25
N PRO A 149 -17.83 -14.62 -31.43
CA PRO A 149 -17.06 -13.39 -31.55
C PRO A 149 -17.52 -12.50 -32.70
N GLU A 150 -18.14 -13.08 -33.77
CA GLU A 150 -18.73 -12.36 -34.88
C GLU A 150 -19.94 -11.46 -34.49
N GLU A 151 -20.56 -11.71 -33.33
CA GLU A 151 -21.60 -10.83 -32.78
C GLU A 151 -20.99 -9.60 -32.09
N LEU A 152 -19.74 -9.68 -31.65
CA LEU A 152 -19.05 -8.65 -30.84
C LEU A 152 -18.08 -7.78 -31.66
N PHE A 153 -17.47 -8.37 -32.69
CA PHE A 153 -16.43 -7.74 -33.49
C PHE A 153 -16.83 -7.68 -34.98
N ASP A 154 -16.32 -6.67 -35.68
CA ASP A 154 -16.46 -6.55 -37.14
C ASP A 154 -15.39 -7.38 -37.88
N GLU A 155 -15.42 -7.33 -39.22
CA GLU A 155 -14.49 -8.05 -40.09
C GLU A 155 -13.01 -7.63 -39.94
N ASN A 156 -12.75 -6.44 -39.35
CA ASN A 156 -11.42 -5.91 -39.08
C ASN A 156 -10.96 -6.19 -37.63
N GLY A 157 -11.79 -6.88 -36.83
CA GLY A 157 -11.55 -7.16 -35.43
C GLY A 157 -11.81 -5.98 -34.49
N ALA A 158 -12.44 -4.90 -34.97
CA ALA A 158 -12.84 -3.80 -34.11
C ALA A 158 -14.16 -4.14 -33.39
N VAL A 159 -14.28 -3.67 -32.13
CA VAL A 159 -15.53 -3.87 -31.37
C VAL A 159 -16.65 -3.10 -32.03
N LYS A 160 -17.80 -3.76 -32.25
CA LYS A 160 -18.97 -3.15 -32.90
C LYS A 160 -19.53 -2.01 -32.03
N PRO A 161 -20.04 -0.93 -32.69
CA PRO A 161 -20.59 0.23 -31.97
C PRO A 161 -21.70 -0.10 -30.97
N GLU A 162 -22.57 -1.05 -31.31
CA GLU A 162 -23.67 -1.50 -30.44
C GLU A 162 -23.17 -2.13 -29.13
N VAL A 163 -22.00 -2.76 -29.13
CA VAL A 163 -21.37 -3.32 -27.93
C VAL A 163 -20.84 -2.22 -27.02
N THR A 164 -20.40 -1.11 -27.58
CA THR A 164 -19.86 0.02 -26.84
C THR A 164 -20.89 1.11 -26.51
N ALA A 165 -22.07 1.06 -27.10
CA ALA A 165 -23.11 2.09 -26.97
C ALA A 165 -23.60 2.32 -25.53
N PHE A 166 -23.54 1.30 -24.67
CA PHE A 166 -23.94 1.39 -23.28
C PHE A 166 -22.77 1.66 -22.32
N MET A 167 -21.55 1.77 -22.84
CA MET A 167 -20.38 2.08 -21.99
C MET A 167 -20.54 3.47 -21.38
N PRO A 168 -20.27 3.62 -20.08
CA PRO A 168 -20.33 4.92 -19.44
C PRO A 168 -19.28 5.88 -20.02
N THR A 169 -19.52 7.18 -19.90
CA THR A 169 -18.61 8.24 -20.35
C THR A 169 -18.22 9.14 -19.18
N GLY A 170 -17.13 9.86 -19.34
CA GLY A 170 -16.64 10.80 -18.32
C GLY A 170 -16.29 10.08 -17.00
N GLU A 171 -16.61 10.68 -15.88
CA GLU A 171 -16.24 10.19 -14.55
C GLU A 171 -16.89 8.85 -14.15
N LEU A 172 -17.91 8.43 -14.88
CA LEU A 172 -18.50 7.09 -14.69
C LEU A 172 -17.59 5.97 -15.23
N ARG A 173 -16.63 6.30 -16.10
CA ARG A 173 -15.60 5.34 -16.54
C ARG A 173 -14.48 5.28 -15.50
N ILE A 174 -14.10 4.07 -15.06
CA ILE A 174 -13.03 3.86 -14.08
C ILE A 174 -11.74 4.61 -14.49
N GLY A 175 -11.30 4.49 -15.75
CA GLY A 175 -10.08 5.17 -16.22
C GLY A 175 -10.16 6.69 -16.34
N GLU A 176 -11.37 7.27 -16.31
CA GLU A 176 -11.59 8.72 -16.37
C GLU A 176 -12.02 9.31 -15.02
N ASN A 177 -12.42 8.46 -14.07
CA ASN A 177 -12.77 8.89 -12.73
C ASN A 177 -11.53 9.42 -11.99
N PRO A 178 -11.54 10.66 -11.50
CA PRO A 178 -10.38 11.24 -10.83
C PRO A 178 -9.99 10.48 -9.56
N ASN A 179 -10.96 9.87 -8.84
CA ASN A 179 -10.66 9.09 -7.63
C ASN A 179 -10.03 7.73 -7.94
N ALA A 180 -10.26 7.17 -9.13
CA ALA A 180 -9.67 5.91 -9.57
C ALA A 180 -8.33 6.09 -10.31
N ASN A 181 -7.97 7.32 -10.67
CA ASN A 181 -6.74 7.67 -11.36
C ASN A 181 -5.93 8.65 -10.52
N GLY A 182 -5.21 8.14 -9.55
CA GLY A 182 -4.55 8.89 -8.48
C GLY A 182 -3.69 10.07 -8.93
N GLY A 183 -3.04 9.96 -10.08
CA GLY A 183 -2.24 11.06 -10.60
C GLY A 183 -3.03 12.28 -11.06
N ARG A 184 -4.34 12.17 -11.30
CA ARG A 184 -5.19 13.29 -11.73
C ARG A 184 -5.60 14.21 -10.58
N ILE A 185 -5.75 13.66 -9.38
CA ILE A 185 -6.20 14.40 -8.19
C ILE A 185 -5.10 14.59 -7.16
N ARG A 186 -3.86 14.23 -7.51
CA ARG A 186 -2.72 14.45 -6.62
C ARG A 186 -2.50 15.94 -6.43
N GLU A 187 -2.59 16.36 -5.19
CA GLU A 187 -2.24 17.71 -4.76
C GLU A 187 -0.85 17.71 -4.12
N GLU A 188 -0.13 18.82 -4.26
CA GLU A 188 1.14 18.99 -3.57
C GLU A 188 0.91 19.27 -2.09
N LEU A 189 1.76 18.68 -1.25
CA LEU A 189 1.72 18.94 0.18
C LEU A 189 2.10 20.38 0.51
N LYS A 190 1.34 20.99 1.41
CA LYS A 190 1.67 22.27 2.05
C LYS A 190 2.65 21.97 3.18
N LEU A 191 3.93 21.87 2.81
CA LEU A 191 4.99 21.58 3.77
C LEU A 191 5.32 22.86 4.59
N PRO A 192 5.50 22.72 5.92
CA PRO A 192 6.06 23.79 6.73
C PRO A 192 7.51 24.10 6.32
N LYS A 193 8.02 25.25 6.69
CA LYS A 193 9.43 25.60 6.46
C LYS A 193 10.33 24.70 7.30
N LEU A 194 11.23 24.00 6.66
CA LEU A 194 12.09 23.04 7.33
C LEU A 194 13.03 23.68 8.35
N GLU A 195 13.44 24.93 8.11
CA GLU A 195 14.27 25.75 8.99
C GLU A 195 13.65 26.00 10.38
N ASP A 196 12.33 25.87 10.51
CA ASP A 196 11.63 26.00 11.78
C ASP A 196 11.84 24.76 12.69
N TYR A 197 12.29 23.64 12.12
CA TYR A 197 12.56 22.36 12.80
C TYR A 197 14.04 22.03 12.92
N GLU A 198 14.90 22.87 12.35
CA GLU A 198 16.36 22.68 12.38
C GLU A 198 16.91 22.62 13.79
N VAL A 199 17.89 21.76 14.01
CA VAL A 199 18.76 21.76 15.18
C VAL A 199 19.84 22.81 14.93
N LYS A 200 19.59 24.06 15.33
CA LYS A 200 20.44 25.24 15.06
C LYS A 200 21.71 25.27 15.91
N GLU A 201 21.67 24.56 17.02
CA GLU A 201 22.75 24.51 17.99
C GLU A 201 24.05 23.93 17.42
N VAL A 202 23.94 23.12 16.35
CA VAL A 202 25.13 22.62 15.63
C VAL A 202 25.94 23.77 15.02
N ALA A 203 25.27 24.77 14.46
CA ALA A 203 25.96 25.94 13.93
C ALA A 203 26.61 26.81 15.04
N GLU A 204 26.07 26.78 16.27
CA GLU A 204 26.56 27.58 17.40
C GLU A 204 27.69 26.86 18.18
N TYR A 205 27.49 25.54 18.41
CA TYR A 205 28.38 24.77 19.30
C TYR A 205 29.29 23.77 18.58
N GLY A 206 29.09 23.59 17.29
CA GLY A 206 29.91 22.70 16.44
C GLY A 206 29.31 21.32 16.20
N HIS A 207 29.93 20.59 15.29
CA HIS A 207 29.53 19.24 14.89
C HIS A 207 29.58 18.25 16.07
N GLY A 208 28.59 17.36 16.13
CA GLY A 208 28.49 16.38 17.22
C GLY A 208 27.77 16.89 18.47
N TRP A 209 27.04 18.00 18.34
CA TRP A 209 26.32 18.61 19.46
C TRP A 209 25.10 17.78 19.90
N GLY A 210 24.89 17.76 21.23
CA GLY A 210 23.67 17.27 21.86
C GLY A 210 23.47 15.77 21.79
N GLN A 211 22.31 15.35 22.27
CA GLN A 211 21.81 13.97 22.23
C GLN A 211 20.30 14.06 21.95
N LEU A 212 19.91 13.91 20.68
CA LEU A 212 18.54 14.13 20.22
C LEU A 212 17.96 12.89 19.51
N GLU A 213 16.68 12.63 19.76
CA GLU A 213 15.93 11.59 19.05
C GLU A 213 15.49 12.13 17.66
N ALA A 214 16.18 11.71 16.60
CA ALA A 214 15.92 12.23 15.25
C ALA A 214 14.46 12.01 14.79
N THR A 215 13.90 10.83 15.04
CA THR A 215 12.52 10.51 14.70
C THR A 215 11.49 11.33 15.49
N ARG A 216 11.81 11.78 16.72
CA ARG A 216 10.94 12.71 17.47
C ARG A 216 10.87 14.07 16.78
N ARG A 217 12.00 14.56 16.26
CA ARG A 217 12.02 15.81 15.49
C ARG A 217 11.20 15.67 14.18
N LEU A 218 11.34 14.55 13.49
CA LEU A 218 10.49 14.20 12.34
C LEU A 218 9.01 14.15 12.72
N GLY A 219 8.67 13.62 13.91
CA GLY A 219 7.30 13.55 14.41
C GLY A 219 6.66 14.94 14.54
N VAL A 220 7.39 15.93 15.04
CA VAL A 220 6.92 17.32 15.13
C VAL A 220 6.69 17.92 13.74
N TYR A 221 7.64 17.72 12.82
CA TYR A 221 7.48 18.17 11.42
C TYR A 221 6.27 17.51 10.74
N THR A 222 6.10 16.21 10.92
CA THR A 222 4.96 15.45 10.37
C THR A 222 3.63 15.89 10.98
N SER A 223 3.58 16.25 12.26
CA SER A 223 2.41 16.80 12.92
C SER A 223 1.91 18.07 12.21
N ASP A 224 2.81 19.02 11.93
CA ASP A 224 2.43 20.24 11.22
C ASP A 224 2.10 20.00 9.74
N ILE A 225 2.69 18.98 9.11
CA ILE A 225 2.26 18.54 7.77
C ILE A 225 0.80 18.07 7.82
N ILE A 226 0.42 17.23 8.78
CA ILE A 226 -0.96 16.76 8.96
C ILE A 226 -1.90 17.95 9.17
N LYS A 227 -1.54 18.88 10.03
CA LYS A 227 -2.33 20.11 10.29
C LYS A 227 -2.57 20.93 9.04
N ASN A 228 -1.57 21.06 8.18
CA ASN A 228 -1.67 21.81 6.93
C ASN A 228 -2.38 21.05 5.81
N ASN A 229 -2.46 19.71 5.93
CA ASN A 229 -3.04 18.80 4.93
C ASN A 229 -3.97 17.76 5.59
N PRO A 230 -5.06 18.19 6.24
CA PRO A 230 -5.87 17.32 7.13
C PRO A 230 -6.66 16.24 6.41
N ARG A 231 -6.67 16.23 5.07
CA ARG A 231 -7.32 15.21 4.24
C ARG A 231 -6.35 14.42 3.36
N ASP A 232 -5.13 14.92 3.22
CA ASP A 232 -4.23 14.47 2.16
C ASP A 232 -2.94 13.82 2.68
N PHE A 233 -2.70 13.85 3.99
CA PHE A 233 -1.55 13.18 4.62
C PHE A 233 -1.97 12.31 5.79
N ARG A 234 -1.47 11.06 5.84
CA ARG A 234 -1.80 10.09 6.88
C ARG A 234 -0.59 9.27 7.31
N ILE A 235 -0.54 8.93 8.60
CA ILE A 235 0.40 7.96 9.16
C ILE A 235 -0.28 6.59 9.18
N PHE A 236 0.44 5.56 8.73
CA PHE A 236 0.04 4.17 8.82
C PHE A 236 1.10 3.39 9.60
N GLY A 237 0.68 2.46 10.45
CA GLY A 237 1.61 1.64 11.20
C GLY A 237 0.94 0.54 12.00
N PRO A 238 1.72 -0.49 12.41
CA PRO A 238 1.20 -1.62 13.17
C PRO A 238 1.14 -1.32 14.69
N ASP A 239 0.42 -0.25 15.07
CA ASP A 239 0.29 0.23 16.47
C ASP A 239 1.62 0.75 17.08
N GLU A 240 2.43 1.38 16.24
CA GLU A 240 3.80 1.77 16.61
C GLU A 240 4.11 3.27 16.43
N THR A 241 3.12 4.11 16.19
CA THR A 241 3.33 5.56 15.95
C THR A 241 4.08 6.21 17.11
N ALA A 242 3.66 5.97 18.35
CA ALA A 242 4.32 6.56 19.53
C ALA A 242 5.72 5.96 19.78
N SER A 243 5.88 4.65 19.60
CA SER A 243 7.16 3.97 19.81
C SER A 243 8.20 4.30 18.74
N ASN A 244 7.74 4.73 17.54
CA ASN A 244 8.58 5.31 16.49
C ASN A 244 8.81 6.82 16.67
N ARG A 245 8.39 7.41 17.78
CA ARG A 245 8.53 8.83 18.13
C ARG A 245 7.72 9.80 17.29
N LEU A 246 6.65 9.32 16.64
CA LEU A 246 5.74 10.17 15.85
C LEU A 246 4.51 10.65 16.64
N GLN A 247 4.48 10.47 17.97
CA GLN A 247 3.33 10.79 18.82
C GLN A 247 2.90 12.27 18.81
N ALA A 248 3.74 13.18 18.34
CA ALA A 248 3.34 14.59 18.14
C ALA A 248 2.16 14.74 17.20
N ALA A 249 1.88 13.74 16.34
CA ALA A 249 0.71 13.71 15.50
C ALA A 249 -0.61 13.73 16.33
N TYR A 250 -0.61 13.16 17.53
CA TYR A 250 -1.79 13.13 18.40
C TYR A 250 -2.17 14.50 19.00
N ASP A 251 -1.30 15.48 18.90
CA ASP A 251 -1.61 16.87 19.29
C ASP A 251 -2.52 17.57 18.28
N VAL A 252 -2.60 17.05 17.03
CA VAL A 252 -3.34 17.70 15.93
C VAL A 252 -4.39 16.79 15.29
N THR A 253 -4.35 15.48 15.53
CA THR A 253 -5.27 14.49 14.98
C THR A 253 -5.43 13.29 15.91
N ASN A 254 -6.34 12.38 15.54
CA ASN A 254 -6.60 11.16 16.30
C ASN A 254 -6.22 9.92 15.48
N LYS A 255 -6.17 8.77 16.17
CA LYS A 255 -6.26 7.44 15.58
C LYS A 255 -7.68 7.23 15.07
N GLN A 256 -7.81 6.90 13.81
CA GLN A 256 -9.12 6.58 13.24
C GLN A 256 -9.60 5.22 13.75
N TRP A 257 -10.74 5.22 14.42
CA TRP A 257 -11.33 4.03 15.02
C TRP A 257 -12.86 4.06 14.91
N ASP A 258 -13.42 3.20 14.09
CA ASP A 258 -14.86 3.06 13.88
C ASP A 258 -15.38 1.75 14.48
N ALA A 259 -15.00 1.45 15.71
CA ALA A 259 -15.49 0.35 16.53
C ALA A 259 -15.96 0.90 17.88
N GLY A 260 -16.67 0.08 18.64
CA GLY A 260 -17.20 0.51 19.94
C GLY A 260 -16.11 0.89 20.93
N TYR A 261 -16.40 1.89 21.75
CA TYR A 261 -15.59 2.28 22.91
C TYR A 261 -16.16 1.60 24.15
N LEU A 262 -15.28 1.08 25.00
CA LEU A 262 -15.67 0.46 26.26
C LEU A 262 -15.36 1.40 27.43
N SER A 263 -16.35 1.78 28.22
CA SER A 263 -16.19 2.70 29.35
C SER A 263 -15.24 2.18 30.45
N SER A 264 -14.95 0.89 30.45
CA SER A 264 -14.00 0.25 31.39
C SER A 264 -12.56 0.25 30.92
N GLN A 265 -12.29 0.77 29.71
CA GLN A 265 -10.95 0.83 29.10
C GLN A 265 -10.49 2.27 28.92
N VAL A 266 -9.19 2.44 28.82
CA VAL A 266 -8.55 3.74 28.51
C VAL A 266 -8.26 3.77 27.01
N ASP A 267 -9.10 4.46 26.26
CA ASP A 267 -9.00 4.60 24.81
C ASP A 267 -8.42 5.99 24.47
N GLU A 268 -7.09 6.09 24.50
CA GLU A 268 -6.40 7.36 24.26
C GLU A 268 -6.24 7.66 22.77
N HIS A 269 -6.48 8.92 22.40
CA HIS A 269 -6.32 9.45 21.05
C HIS A 269 -7.16 8.78 19.96
N MET A 270 -8.27 8.11 20.34
CA MET A 270 -9.16 7.45 19.40
C MET A 270 -10.35 8.33 19.04
N ALA A 271 -10.73 8.34 17.77
CA ALA A 271 -11.95 8.98 17.28
C ALA A 271 -12.42 8.30 15.98
N VAL A 272 -13.67 8.54 15.61
CA VAL A 272 -14.26 8.04 14.37
C VAL A 272 -13.49 8.55 13.14
N THR A 273 -12.88 9.74 13.25
CA THR A 273 -12.05 10.34 12.20
C THR A 273 -10.66 10.66 12.73
N GLY A 274 -9.66 10.52 11.88
CA GLY A 274 -8.28 10.86 12.23
C GLY A 274 -7.33 10.61 11.06
N GLN A 275 -6.11 11.11 11.17
CA GLN A 275 -5.06 10.95 10.17
C GLN A 275 -3.95 9.97 10.63
N VAL A 276 -4.21 9.20 11.66
CA VAL A 276 -3.40 8.06 12.06
C VAL A 276 -4.24 6.80 11.94
N THR A 277 -3.76 5.82 11.19
CA THR A 277 -4.40 4.51 11.02
C THR A 277 -3.46 3.45 11.54
N GLU A 278 -3.86 2.80 12.61
CA GLU A 278 -3.06 1.75 13.26
C GLU A 278 -3.85 0.45 13.33
N GLN A 279 -3.18 -0.62 12.92
CA GLN A 279 -3.63 -1.98 13.14
C GLN A 279 -2.41 -2.89 13.22
N LEU A 280 -2.37 -3.80 14.15
CA LEU A 280 -1.27 -4.75 14.33
C LEU A 280 -1.24 -5.76 13.15
N SER A 281 -0.93 -5.23 11.99
CA SER A 281 -0.79 -5.94 10.71
C SER A 281 -0.02 -5.05 9.73
N GLU A 282 1.24 -5.33 9.53
CA GLU A 282 2.12 -4.63 8.58
C GLU A 282 1.56 -4.68 7.16
N HIS A 283 1.09 -5.84 6.72
CA HIS A 283 0.48 -6.03 5.40
C HIS A 283 -0.70 -5.08 5.16
N GLN A 284 -1.62 -5.01 6.13
CA GLN A 284 -2.82 -4.21 5.95
C GLN A 284 -2.50 -2.72 5.97
N MET A 285 -1.58 -2.30 6.81
CA MET A 285 -1.18 -0.91 6.91
C MET A 285 -0.39 -0.44 5.68
N GLU A 286 0.47 -1.29 5.15
CA GLU A 286 1.16 -1.00 3.87
C GLU A 286 0.16 -0.96 2.72
N GLY A 287 -0.74 -1.95 2.61
CA GLY A 287 -1.77 -1.98 1.58
C GLY A 287 -2.73 -0.77 1.64
N PHE A 288 -3.04 -0.28 2.83
CA PHE A 288 -3.82 0.96 2.98
C PHE A 288 -3.02 2.18 2.52
N LEU A 289 -1.74 2.27 2.85
CA LEU A 289 -0.89 3.34 2.33
C LEU A 289 -0.82 3.29 0.81
N GLU A 290 -0.56 2.12 0.20
CA GLU A 290 -0.52 1.96 -1.25
C GLU A 290 -1.82 2.48 -1.90
N ALA A 291 -2.98 2.03 -1.41
CA ALA A 291 -4.27 2.48 -1.91
C ALA A 291 -4.49 3.99 -1.73
N TYR A 292 -4.04 4.54 -0.60
CA TYR A 292 -4.15 5.96 -0.28
C TYR A 292 -3.34 6.83 -1.27
N LEU A 293 -2.12 6.38 -1.62
CA LEU A 293 -1.28 7.02 -2.63
C LEU A 293 -1.92 6.98 -4.02
N LEU A 294 -2.54 5.85 -4.38
CA LEU A 294 -3.24 5.69 -5.66
C LEU A 294 -4.44 6.63 -5.80
N THR A 295 -5.01 7.12 -4.72
CA THR A 295 -6.08 8.12 -4.74
C THR A 295 -5.58 9.56 -4.71
N GLY A 296 -4.28 9.79 -4.94
CA GLY A 296 -3.67 11.13 -5.05
C GLY A 296 -3.23 11.74 -3.73
N ARG A 297 -3.32 11.00 -2.64
CA ARG A 297 -2.95 11.43 -1.29
C ARG A 297 -1.50 11.07 -0.95
N HIS A 298 -1.07 11.43 0.26
CA HIS A 298 0.30 11.24 0.74
C HIS A 298 0.29 10.55 2.10
N GLY A 299 1.40 9.88 2.42
CA GLY A 299 1.51 9.26 3.74
C GLY A 299 2.89 8.73 4.03
N ILE A 300 3.01 8.23 5.25
CA ILE A 300 4.17 7.53 5.75
C ILE A 300 3.71 6.27 6.48
N TRP A 301 4.41 5.17 6.23
CA TRP A 301 4.29 3.94 6.99
C TRP A 301 5.49 3.81 7.91
N SER A 302 5.29 3.41 9.17
CA SER A 302 6.38 3.27 10.12
C SER A 302 6.32 1.92 10.83
N SER A 303 7.45 1.22 10.92
CA SER A 303 7.62 0.00 11.70
C SER A 303 9.08 -0.24 12.06
N TYR A 304 9.35 -1.34 12.76
CA TYR A 304 10.69 -1.77 13.10
C TYR A 304 11.34 -2.56 11.97
N GLU A 305 12.66 -2.54 11.95
CA GLU A 305 13.47 -3.09 10.85
C GLU A 305 13.13 -4.56 10.51
N SER A 306 12.98 -5.41 11.53
CA SER A 306 12.67 -6.83 11.34
C SER A 306 11.28 -7.05 10.69
N PHE A 307 10.30 -6.22 11.03
CA PHE A 307 8.92 -6.44 10.58
C PHE A 307 8.65 -5.92 9.17
N VAL A 308 9.55 -5.12 8.61
CA VAL A 308 9.47 -4.72 7.19
C VAL A 308 9.54 -5.95 6.26
N HIS A 309 10.20 -7.04 6.69
CA HIS A 309 10.22 -8.29 5.93
C HIS A 309 8.84 -8.92 5.74
N VAL A 310 7.89 -8.64 6.61
CA VAL A 310 6.50 -9.10 6.47
C VAL A 310 5.87 -8.56 5.20
N ILE A 311 6.27 -7.37 4.71
CA ILE A 311 5.75 -6.72 3.52
C ILE A 311 6.65 -6.81 2.28
N ASP A 312 7.73 -7.58 2.30
CA ASP A 312 8.68 -7.71 1.18
C ASP A 312 8.00 -7.99 -0.17
N SER A 313 7.06 -8.92 -0.20
CA SER A 313 6.38 -9.28 -1.44
C SER A 313 5.46 -8.17 -1.94
N MET A 314 4.83 -7.42 -1.05
CA MET A 314 3.97 -6.28 -1.38
C MET A 314 4.82 -5.14 -1.96
N LEU A 315 5.91 -4.76 -1.29
CA LEU A 315 6.87 -3.77 -1.80
C LEU A 315 7.40 -4.16 -3.19
N ASN A 316 7.70 -5.45 -3.40
CA ASN A 316 8.14 -5.95 -4.70
C ASN A 316 7.06 -5.82 -5.78
N GLN A 317 5.80 -6.07 -5.46
CA GLN A 317 4.70 -5.90 -6.41
C GLN A 317 4.45 -4.42 -6.70
N HIS A 318 4.47 -3.57 -5.68
CA HIS A 318 4.34 -2.12 -5.87
C HIS A 318 5.48 -1.55 -6.73
N ALA A 319 6.73 -1.97 -6.51
CA ALA A 319 7.87 -1.58 -7.34
C ALA A 319 7.68 -1.99 -8.80
N LYS A 320 7.28 -3.23 -9.08
CA LYS A 320 6.99 -3.68 -10.45
C LYS A 320 5.88 -2.88 -11.12
N TRP A 321 4.84 -2.56 -10.35
CA TRP A 321 3.75 -1.74 -10.84
C TRP A 321 4.23 -0.31 -11.17
N LEU A 322 5.04 0.31 -10.31
CA LEU A 322 5.64 1.62 -10.58
C LEU A 322 6.52 1.58 -11.83
N GLU A 323 7.38 0.57 -11.97
CA GLU A 323 8.25 0.38 -13.13
C GLU A 323 7.46 0.33 -14.44
N ALA A 324 6.45 -0.55 -14.49
CA ALA A 324 5.59 -0.68 -15.67
C ALA A 324 4.85 0.63 -15.96
N THR A 325 4.32 1.29 -14.92
CA THR A 325 3.56 2.53 -15.07
C THR A 325 4.44 3.67 -15.60
N VAL A 326 5.66 3.82 -15.08
CA VAL A 326 6.58 4.90 -15.49
C VAL A 326 7.10 4.68 -16.91
N ARG A 327 7.39 3.44 -17.31
CA ARG A 327 8.01 3.12 -18.60
C ARG A 327 7.02 2.98 -19.75
N GLU A 328 5.86 2.36 -19.48
CA GLU A 328 4.99 1.84 -20.54
C GLU A 328 3.64 2.57 -20.63
N ILE A 329 3.29 3.38 -19.62
CA ILE A 329 1.99 4.04 -19.55
C ILE A 329 2.14 5.56 -19.49
N PRO A 330 2.48 6.22 -20.61
CA PRO A 330 2.83 7.64 -20.64
C PRO A 330 1.65 8.58 -20.32
N TRP A 331 0.43 8.12 -20.43
CA TRP A 331 -0.77 8.91 -20.10
C TRP A 331 -1.07 8.97 -18.60
N ARG A 332 -0.45 8.09 -17.80
CA ARG A 332 -0.67 8.09 -16.35
C ARG A 332 0.11 9.21 -15.68
N LYS A 333 -0.57 9.93 -14.80
CA LYS A 333 0.08 10.96 -13.98
C LYS A 333 0.89 10.33 -12.85
N PRO A 334 1.97 11.01 -12.41
CA PRO A 334 2.73 10.55 -11.25
C PRO A 334 1.87 10.50 -10.00
N ILE A 335 2.08 9.48 -9.16
CA ILE A 335 1.50 9.38 -7.82
C ILE A 335 2.53 9.79 -6.76
N SER A 336 2.06 10.10 -5.56
CA SER A 336 2.94 10.34 -4.41
C SER A 336 3.74 9.09 -4.07
N SER A 337 4.98 9.28 -3.62
CA SER A 337 5.85 8.16 -3.27
C SER A 337 5.39 7.47 -1.98
N MET A 338 5.63 6.17 -1.91
CA MET A 338 5.52 5.39 -0.68
C MET A 338 6.72 5.69 0.20
N ASN A 339 6.48 6.18 1.41
CA ASN A 339 7.53 6.52 2.36
C ASN A 339 7.48 5.56 3.56
N LEU A 340 8.56 4.84 3.77
CA LEU A 340 8.73 3.87 4.85
C LEU A 340 9.74 4.42 5.85
N LEU A 341 9.31 4.64 7.09
CA LEU A 341 10.20 4.93 8.21
C LEU A 341 10.52 3.63 8.93
N VAL A 342 11.75 3.18 8.81
CA VAL A 342 12.25 1.96 9.41
C VAL A 342 13.09 2.31 10.63
N SER A 343 12.64 1.93 11.81
CA SER A 343 13.32 2.21 13.05
C SER A 343 13.79 0.93 13.76
N SER A 344 14.39 1.04 14.96
CA SER A 344 14.98 -0.08 15.69
C SER A 344 16.00 -0.87 14.86
N HIS A 345 16.84 -0.15 14.13
CA HIS A 345 17.83 -0.71 13.19
C HIS A 345 18.95 -1.48 13.91
N VAL A 346 19.62 -2.34 13.17
CA VAL A 346 20.61 -3.31 13.68
C VAL A 346 21.79 -2.70 14.43
N TRP A 347 22.19 -1.48 14.12
CA TRP A 347 23.36 -0.85 14.75
C TRP A 347 23.15 -0.44 16.20
N ARG A 348 21.90 -0.35 16.64
CA ARG A 348 21.59 0.02 18.02
C ARG A 348 20.48 -0.84 18.58
N GLN A 349 20.84 -1.67 19.55
CA GLN A 349 19.89 -2.49 20.26
C GLN A 349 19.04 -1.65 21.22
N ASP A 350 17.76 -1.59 20.97
CA ASP A 350 16.76 -1.03 21.87
C ASP A 350 16.33 -2.06 22.94
N HIS A 351 15.40 -1.68 23.81
CA HIS A 351 14.83 -2.58 24.81
C HIS A 351 14.17 -3.84 24.21
N ASN A 352 13.79 -3.81 22.94
CA ASN A 352 13.22 -4.95 22.21
C ASN A 352 14.27 -5.99 21.77
N GLY A 353 15.55 -5.64 21.78
CA GLY A 353 16.64 -6.52 21.40
C GLY A 353 16.62 -6.94 19.91
N PHE A 354 17.37 -8.01 19.60
CA PHE A 354 17.60 -8.46 18.22
C PHE A 354 16.33 -8.94 17.49
N SER A 355 15.28 -9.31 18.21
CA SER A 355 14.02 -9.78 17.59
C SER A 355 13.33 -8.72 16.72
N HIS A 356 13.70 -7.43 16.89
CA HIS A 356 13.13 -6.31 16.16
C HIS A 356 14.10 -5.73 15.12
N GLN A 357 15.24 -6.35 14.93
CA GLN A 357 16.35 -5.90 14.09
C GLN A 357 16.67 -6.92 13.00
N ASP A 358 16.64 -6.51 11.75
CA ASP A 358 17.07 -7.31 10.60
C ASP A 358 17.32 -6.40 9.39
N PRO A 359 18.58 -6.15 9.01
CA PRO A 359 18.93 -5.27 7.89
C PRO A 359 18.67 -5.88 6.52
N GLY A 360 18.17 -7.11 6.44
CA GLY A 360 17.99 -7.86 5.19
C GLY A 360 17.10 -7.14 4.18
N VAL A 361 16.07 -6.40 4.63
CA VAL A 361 15.19 -5.62 3.74
C VAL A 361 15.96 -4.62 2.89
N THR A 362 17.02 -4.01 3.43
CA THR A 362 17.88 -3.09 2.67
C THR A 362 18.51 -3.77 1.47
N SER A 363 18.98 -5.02 1.63
CA SER A 363 19.54 -5.81 0.52
C SER A 363 18.48 -6.16 -0.53
N VAL A 364 17.26 -6.47 -0.12
CA VAL A 364 16.12 -6.71 -1.04
C VAL A 364 15.86 -5.47 -1.89
N LEU A 365 15.75 -4.29 -1.26
CA LEU A 365 15.52 -3.02 -1.95
C LEU A 365 16.71 -2.62 -2.83
N LEU A 366 17.95 -2.82 -2.38
CA LEU A 366 19.16 -2.53 -3.13
C LEU A 366 19.24 -3.36 -4.43
N ASN A 367 18.86 -4.64 -4.38
CA ASN A 367 18.78 -5.48 -5.59
C ASN A 367 17.79 -4.93 -6.61
N LYS A 368 16.75 -4.21 -6.19
CA LYS A 368 15.82 -3.52 -7.09
C LYS A 368 16.47 -2.28 -7.73
N CYS A 369 17.33 -1.56 -7.01
CA CYS A 369 18.01 -0.38 -7.53
C CYS A 369 18.91 -0.73 -8.73
N PHE A 370 19.58 -1.89 -8.74
CA PHE A 370 20.43 -2.30 -9.86
C PHE A 370 19.69 -2.44 -11.19
N ASN A 371 18.41 -2.77 -11.14
CA ASN A 371 17.60 -2.91 -12.34
C ASN A 371 16.78 -1.65 -12.62
N ASN A 372 16.53 -0.82 -11.60
CA ASN A 372 15.57 0.29 -11.63
C ASN A 372 15.87 1.34 -10.58
N ASP A 373 16.92 2.09 -10.77
CA ASP A 373 17.34 3.22 -9.93
C ASP A 373 16.32 4.37 -9.83
N HIS A 374 15.23 4.30 -10.62
CA HIS A 374 14.23 5.35 -10.68
C HIS A 374 13.08 5.19 -9.66
N VAL A 375 12.77 3.97 -9.20
CA VAL A 375 11.60 3.69 -8.35
C VAL A 375 11.92 3.40 -6.88
N ILE A 376 13.19 3.21 -6.51
CA ILE A 376 13.62 2.94 -5.14
C ILE A 376 14.55 4.05 -4.65
N GLY A 377 14.30 4.53 -3.44
CA GLY A 377 15.23 5.39 -2.68
C GLY A 377 15.55 4.74 -1.34
N ILE A 378 16.82 4.67 -0.96
CA ILE A 378 17.27 4.13 0.33
C ILE A 378 18.11 5.21 1.01
N TYR A 379 17.73 5.57 2.24
CA TYR A 379 18.33 6.67 2.98
C TYR A 379 18.71 6.23 4.38
N PHE A 380 19.92 6.58 4.79
CA PHE A 380 20.45 6.36 6.12
C PHE A 380 20.84 7.70 6.75
N PRO A 381 19.88 8.48 7.26
CA PRO A 381 20.19 9.76 7.89
C PRO A 381 21.14 9.60 9.07
N VAL A 382 22.17 10.43 9.11
CA VAL A 382 23.20 10.38 10.16
C VAL A 382 22.75 11.11 11.45
N ASP A 383 21.78 12.02 11.33
CA ASP A 383 21.30 12.84 12.44
C ASP A 383 19.90 13.43 12.18
N SER A 384 19.46 14.28 13.09
CA SER A 384 18.16 14.94 13.05
C SER A 384 17.98 15.86 11.82
N ASN A 385 18.97 16.67 11.47
CA ASN A 385 18.90 17.60 10.35
C ASN A 385 18.91 16.87 9.00
N MET A 386 19.71 15.81 8.88
CA MET A 386 19.70 14.96 7.71
C MET A 386 18.36 14.23 7.57
N LEU A 387 17.77 13.71 8.66
CA LEU A 387 16.46 13.06 8.60
C LEU A 387 15.36 14.03 8.14
N LEU A 388 15.37 15.26 8.58
CA LEU A 388 14.44 16.30 8.13
C LEU A 388 14.60 16.59 6.63
N ALA A 389 15.83 16.74 6.14
CA ALA A 389 16.11 16.97 4.72
C ALA A 389 15.67 15.78 3.86
N VAL A 390 15.94 14.55 4.30
CA VAL A 390 15.49 13.31 3.65
C VAL A 390 13.97 13.25 3.60
N ALA A 391 13.29 13.52 4.71
CA ALA A 391 11.83 13.48 4.77
C ALA A 391 11.20 14.51 3.83
N GLU A 392 11.71 15.73 3.79
CA GLU A 392 11.23 16.76 2.85
C GLU A 392 11.38 16.30 1.39
N LYS A 393 12.54 15.75 1.02
CA LYS A 393 12.80 15.20 -0.33
C LYS A 393 11.85 14.05 -0.65
N CYS A 394 11.65 13.12 0.27
CA CYS A 394 10.77 11.96 0.11
C CYS A 394 9.30 12.38 -0.06
N TYR A 395 8.81 13.30 0.76
CA TYR A 395 7.43 13.78 0.70
C TYR A 395 7.11 14.58 -0.58
N LYS A 396 8.11 15.24 -1.18
CA LYS A 396 7.99 15.92 -2.48
C LYS A 396 8.11 14.95 -3.67
N SER A 397 8.69 13.77 -3.48
CA SER A 397 8.96 12.83 -4.56
C SER A 397 7.71 12.12 -5.07
N THR A 398 7.79 11.61 -6.29
CA THR A 398 6.72 10.85 -6.95
C THR A 398 7.25 9.55 -7.52
N ASN A 399 6.36 8.56 -7.65
CA ASN A 399 6.62 7.26 -8.28
C ASN A 399 7.82 6.51 -7.66
N LYS A 400 7.99 6.61 -6.33
CA LYS A 400 9.08 5.94 -5.62
C LYS A 400 8.59 5.16 -4.41
N ILE A 401 9.39 4.21 -4.00
CA ILE A 401 9.40 3.63 -2.65
C ILE A 401 10.64 4.19 -1.97
N ASN A 402 10.48 4.97 -0.92
CA ASN A 402 11.55 5.57 -0.14
C ASN A 402 11.66 4.81 1.19
N ALA A 403 12.77 4.11 1.41
CA ALA A 403 13.08 3.49 2.69
C ALA A 403 14.02 4.41 3.49
N ILE A 404 13.57 4.87 4.64
CA ILE A 404 14.29 5.79 5.53
C ILE A 404 14.63 5.00 6.80
N ILE A 405 15.88 4.59 6.92
CA ILE A 405 16.39 3.83 8.07
C ILE A 405 16.94 4.83 9.08
N ALA A 406 16.22 5.10 10.15
CA ALA A 406 16.51 6.18 11.07
C ALA A 406 16.46 5.75 12.54
N GLY A 407 17.38 6.30 13.33
CA GLY A 407 17.42 6.07 14.78
C GLY A 407 16.31 6.80 15.54
N LYS A 408 15.76 6.13 16.54
CA LYS A 408 14.76 6.69 17.47
C LYS A 408 15.30 6.95 18.87
N GLN A 409 16.58 6.66 19.09
CA GLN A 409 17.27 6.91 20.35
C GLN A 409 18.09 8.21 20.27
N PRO A 410 18.42 8.82 21.42
CA PRO A 410 19.26 10.01 21.44
C PRO A 410 20.61 9.76 20.76
N ALA A 411 20.97 10.63 19.81
CA ALA A 411 22.23 10.62 19.09
C ALA A 411 22.72 12.06 18.85
N ALA A 412 24.00 12.22 18.59
CA ALA A 412 24.59 13.51 18.27
C ALA A 412 24.10 14.05 16.94
N THR A 413 23.98 15.37 16.80
CA THR A 413 23.72 16.03 15.53
C THR A 413 25.02 16.57 14.95
N TRP A 414 25.33 16.18 13.73
CA TRP A 414 26.60 16.44 13.07
C TRP A 414 26.56 17.58 12.09
N LEU A 415 25.43 17.75 11.38
CA LEU A 415 25.28 18.63 10.25
C LEU A 415 24.29 19.76 10.54
N THR A 416 24.57 20.95 10.07
CA THR A 416 23.56 21.98 9.88
C THR A 416 22.55 21.54 8.81
N LEU A 417 21.38 22.15 8.75
CA LEU A 417 20.38 21.82 7.73
C LEU A 417 20.89 22.05 6.31
N ASP A 418 21.67 23.11 6.09
CA ASP A 418 22.25 23.42 4.78
C ASP A 418 23.28 22.40 4.36
N GLU A 419 24.15 21.96 5.27
CA GLU A 419 25.09 20.86 5.03
C GLU A 419 24.34 19.57 4.71
N ALA A 420 23.33 19.22 5.49
CA ALA A 420 22.51 18.05 5.28
C ALA A 420 21.85 18.01 3.89
N ARG A 421 21.27 19.14 3.45
CA ARG A 421 20.72 19.27 2.10
C ARG A 421 21.78 19.11 1.02
N ALA A 422 22.94 19.74 1.18
CA ALA A 422 24.03 19.67 0.22
C ALA A 422 24.60 18.25 0.09
N GLU A 423 24.68 17.50 1.19
CA GLU A 423 25.16 16.12 1.21
C GLU A 423 24.10 15.17 0.63
N LEU A 424 22.82 15.37 0.97
CA LEU A 424 21.73 14.58 0.41
C LEU A 424 21.65 14.62 -1.12
N GLU A 425 21.98 15.76 -1.74
CA GLU A 425 22.01 15.87 -3.20
C GLU A 425 23.18 15.10 -3.84
N LYS A 426 24.25 14.88 -3.08
CA LYS A 426 25.41 14.09 -3.54
C LYS A 426 25.21 12.59 -3.31
N GLY A 427 24.35 12.22 -2.36
CA GLY A 427 24.13 10.84 -1.93
C GLY A 427 25.17 10.31 -0.93
N ALA A 428 26.42 10.74 -1.07
CA ALA A 428 27.50 10.52 -0.10
C ALA A 428 28.41 11.75 -0.07
N ALA A 429 28.97 12.09 1.08
CA ALA A 429 29.78 13.28 1.23
C ALA A 429 31.06 13.01 2.01
N GLU A 430 32.08 13.78 1.74
CA GLU A 430 33.32 13.81 2.49
C GLU A 430 33.23 14.90 3.56
N TRP A 431 33.47 14.51 4.82
CA TRP A 431 33.54 15.44 5.93
C TRP A 431 34.95 16.01 6.10
N LYS A 432 35.25 17.04 5.35
CA LYS A 432 36.57 17.70 5.37
C LYS A 432 36.92 18.26 6.75
N TRP A 433 35.92 18.71 7.50
CA TRP A 433 36.08 19.22 8.85
C TRP A 433 36.50 18.12 9.85
N ALA A 434 36.21 16.85 9.56
CA ALA A 434 36.58 15.68 10.37
C ALA A 434 37.86 15.00 9.86
N SER A 435 38.41 15.40 8.71
CA SER A 435 39.62 14.82 8.13
C SER A 435 40.86 15.44 8.68
N ASN A 436 41.89 14.62 8.94
CA ASN A 436 43.21 15.07 9.41
C ASN A 436 44.22 15.27 8.26
N VAL A 437 43.82 15.04 7.00
CA VAL A 437 44.66 15.28 5.83
C VAL A 437 44.26 16.56 5.10
N LYS A 438 45.22 17.20 4.41
CA LYS A 438 44.97 18.44 3.69
C LYS A 438 44.48 18.21 2.27
N SER A 439 44.78 17.06 1.69
CA SER A 439 44.31 16.63 0.39
C SER A 439 44.02 15.13 0.37
N ASN A 440 43.17 14.69 -0.58
CA ASN A 440 42.81 13.28 -0.70
C ASN A 440 44.02 12.41 -1.12
N ASP A 441 45.01 13.00 -1.78
CA ASP A 441 46.24 12.29 -2.20
C ASP A 441 47.15 11.94 -1.01
N GLU A 442 46.94 12.60 0.14
CA GLU A 442 47.67 12.31 1.39
C GLU A 442 46.98 11.24 2.25
N ALA A 443 45.71 10.89 1.91
CA ALA A 443 44.95 9.95 2.70
C ALA A 443 45.48 8.53 2.56
N GLN A 444 45.91 7.94 3.67
CA GLN A 444 46.32 6.53 3.72
C GLN A 444 45.16 5.61 4.08
N ILE A 445 44.19 6.14 4.81
CA ILE A 445 43.00 5.42 5.27
C ILE A 445 41.78 6.29 4.99
N VAL A 446 40.76 5.69 4.43
CA VAL A 446 39.41 6.29 4.28
C VAL A 446 38.45 5.54 5.18
N LEU A 447 37.83 6.26 6.10
CA LEU A 447 36.74 5.74 6.92
C LEU A 447 35.40 6.11 6.30
N ALA A 448 34.50 5.14 6.16
CA ALA A 448 33.18 5.36 5.61
C ALA A 448 32.10 4.79 6.52
N ALA A 449 31.01 5.54 6.72
CA ALA A 449 29.87 5.12 7.52
C ALA A 449 28.55 5.47 6.83
N THR A 450 27.50 4.85 7.31
CA THR A 450 26.13 5.16 6.93
C THR A 450 25.20 5.04 8.15
N GLY A 451 24.30 6.01 8.32
CA GLY A 451 23.42 6.07 9.48
C GLY A 451 24.06 6.69 10.73
N ASP A 452 23.29 6.78 11.79
CA ASP A 452 23.65 7.50 13.03
C ASP A 452 24.77 6.81 13.84
N VAL A 453 24.59 5.55 14.22
CA VAL A 453 25.54 4.83 15.09
C VAL A 453 26.88 4.56 14.39
N PRO A 454 26.94 4.01 13.16
CA PRO A 454 28.23 3.82 12.48
C PRO A 454 28.99 5.13 12.28
N THR A 455 28.30 6.24 12.03
CA THR A 455 28.94 7.55 11.92
C THR A 455 29.54 7.99 13.25
N GLN A 456 28.83 7.84 14.36
CA GLN A 456 29.36 8.15 15.69
C GLN A 456 30.60 7.31 16.02
N GLU A 457 30.57 6.02 15.68
CA GLU A 457 31.72 5.11 15.94
C GLU A 457 32.96 5.50 15.11
N ILE A 458 32.77 5.87 13.87
CA ILE A 458 33.85 6.36 13.00
C ILE A 458 34.43 7.67 13.55
N MET A 459 33.58 8.60 13.97
CA MET A 459 34.03 9.86 14.55
C MET A 459 34.81 9.65 15.87
N ALA A 460 34.45 8.61 16.61
CA ALA A 460 35.18 8.25 17.81
C ALA A 460 36.52 7.55 17.49
N ALA A 461 36.65 6.91 16.34
CA ALA A 461 37.88 6.22 15.90
C ALA A 461 38.87 7.13 15.19
N ALA A 462 38.42 8.23 14.60
CA ALA A 462 39.24 9.20 13.86
C ALA A 462 39.94 10.18 14.82
#